data_eb4e8d3b36135bb463a16ac25b1c9601
#
_entry.id   eb4e8d3b36135bb463a16ac25b1c9601
#
_cell.length_a   1.000
_cell.length_b   1.000
_cell.length_c   1.000
_cell.angle_alpha   90.00
_cell.angle_beta   90.00
_cell.angle_gamma   90.00
#
_symmetry.space_group_name_H-M   'P 1'
#
loop_
_entity.id
_entity.type
_entity.pdbx_description
1 polymer ?
#
loop_
_entity_poly.entity_id
_entity_poly.type
_entity_poly.pdbx_seq_one_letter_code
_entity_poly.pdbx_strand_id
1 'polypeptide(L)'
;KFARIPSYNQLFSGDPVWATLEVAGLGMDGRSMVTKTDYRFLHTLENMGPSPEPNLTVLYSSHLPEHFKKYAAVISVRTSSIQYENDDVMRPVWGDDYSICCCVSATQTGKEMQFFGARANLAKCLLYAMNGGRDLKTRDQVGPAYAPITGEYLDYEEVIQKYDVMMDWLAGLYVNTLNAIQYMHDKYFYEAAEMALIDTDVRRTFATGIAGFS
;
A
#
# COMPACT_ATOMS: atom_id res chain seq x y z
N LYS A 1 0.44 13.02 23.17
CA LYS A 1 0.49 11.58 23.53
C LYS A 1 0.34 10.69 22.29
N PHE A 2 -0.60 11.02 21.40
CA PHE A 2 -0.86 10.22 20.20
C PHE A 2 0.38 10.10 19.27
N ALA A 3 1.06 11.21 19.01
CA ALA A 3 2.24 11.23 18.13
C ALA A 3 3.45 10.48 18.69
N ARG A 4 3.52 10.24 19.99
CA ARG A 4 4.67 9.58 20.61
C ARG A 4 4.74 8.06 20.33
N ILE A 5 3.59 7.42 20.12
CA ILE A 5 3.56 5.97 19.94
C ILE A 5 4.21 5.54 18.62
N PRO A 6 3.81 6.05 17.45
CA PRO A 6 4.45 5.70 16.19
C PRO A 6 5.92 6.09 16.14
N SER A 7 6.28 7.30 16.59
CA SER A 7 7.67 7.78 16.59
C SER A 7 8.56 6.95 17.52
N TYR A 8 8.04 6.55 18.69
CA TYR A 8 8.77 5.69 19.60
C TYR A 8 9.05 4.32 19.00
N ASN A 9 8.05 3.70 18.38
CA ASN A 9 8.20 2.40 17.75
C ASN A 9 9.16 2.44 16.58
N GLN A 10 9.08 3.45 15.72
CA GLN A 10 10.03 3.64 14.62
C GLN A 10 11.47 3.81 15.13
N LEU A 11 11.66 4.55 16.21
CA LEU A 11 12.97 4.82 16.77
C LEU A 11 13.62 3.57 17.40
N PHE A 12 12.82 2.73 18.08
CA PHE A 12 13.34 1.62 18.88
C PHE A 12 13.18 0.24 18.25
N SER A 13 12.20 0.02 17.39
CA SER A 13 12.00 -1.29 16.74
C SER A 13 12.57 -1.36 15.31
N GLY A 14 12.96 -0.25 14.74
CA GLY A 14 13.50 -0.19 13.38
C GLY A 14 12.47 -0.37 12.27
N ASP A 15 11.29 -0.90 12.59
CA ASP A 15 10.18 -1.04 11.67
C ASP A 15 9.13 0.04 11.92
N PRO A 16 8.60 0.69 10.87
CA PRO A 16 7.46 1.58 11.02
C PRO A 16 6.27 0.80 11.55
N VAL A 17 5.72 1.22 12.67
CA VAL A 17 4.43 0.72 13.14
C VAL A 17 3.36 1.40 12.31
N TRP A 18 2.74 0.63 11.45
CA TRP A 18 1.66 1.05 10.58
C TRP A 18 0.39 1.26 11.40
N ALA A 19 0.25 2.44 11.96
CA ALA A 19 -1.00 2.86 12.57
C ALA A 19 -1.73 3.72 11.54
N THR A 20 -2.62 3.12 10.77
CA THR A 20 -3.51 3.88 9.88
C THR A 20 -4.57 4.55 10.74
N LEU A 21 -4.63 5.86 10.68
CA LEU A 21 -5.69 6.65 11.26
C LEU A 21 -6.44 7.35 10.13
N GLU A 22 -7.72 7.07 10.05
CA GLU A 22 -8.60 7.71 9.09
C GLU A 22 -9.33 8.88 9.72
N VAL A 23 -9.46 9.95 8.99
CA VAL A 23 -10.18 11.16 9.41
C VAL A 23 -11.07 11.69 8.30
N ALA A 24 -12.03 12.52 8.65
CA ALA A 24 -13.00 13.12 7.74
C ALA A 24 -13.94 12.07 7.09
N GLY A 25 -14.15 12.17 5.79
CA GLY A 25 -15.14 11.36 5.09
C GLY A 25 -16.58 11.80 5.30
N LEU A 26 -17.51 11.01 4.77
CA LEU A 26 -18.95 11.24 4.89
C LEU A 26 -19.59 10.15 5.75
N GLY A 27 -20.62 10.53 6.50
CA GLY A 27 -21.51 9.58 7.18
C GLY A 27 -22.52 8.95 6.21
N MET A 28 -23.27 7.96 6.69
CA MET A 28 -24.31 7.29 5.91
C MET A 28 -25.42 8.26 5.42
N ASP A 29 -25.59 9.38 6.11
CA ASP A 29 -26.51 10.46 5.74
C ASP A 29 -25.92 11.52 4.80
N GLY A 30 -24.69 11.30 4.30
CA GLY A 30 -23.95 12.20 3.43
C GLY A 30 -23.38 13.44 4.11
N ARG A 31 -23.48 13.55 5.42
CA ARG A 31 -22.88 14.67 6.16
C ARG A 31 -21.39 14.45 6.36
N SER A 32 -20.66 15.55 6.37
CA SER A 32 -19.25 15.53 6.73
C SER A 32 -19.05 15.05 8.17
N MET A 33 -18.14 14.09 8.32
CA MET A 33 -17.73 13.56 9.61
C MET A 33 -16.57 14.35 10.26
N VAL A 34 -16.16 15.44 9.66
CA VAL A 34 -15.09 16.30 10.20
C VAL A 34 -15.43 16.82 11.59
N THR A 35 -14.56 16.54 12.52
CA THR A 35 -14.67 16.92 13.93
C THR A 35 -13.51 17.80 14.39
N LYS A 36 -13.61 18.34 15.58
CA LYS A 36 -12.51 19.05 16.24
C LYS A 36 -11.27 18.17 16.44
N THR A 37 -11.48 16.87 16.55
CA THR A 37 -10.39 15.88 16.72
C THR A 37 -9.56 15.76 15.44
N ASP A 38 -10.17 15.82 14.27
CA ASP A 38 -9.46 15.74 12.99
C ASP A 38 -8.51 16.92 12.81
N TYR A 39 -8.93 18.13 13.20
CA TYR A 39 -8.01 19.29 13.23
C TYR A 39 -6.84 19.10 14.21
N ARG A 40 -7.07 18.41 15.32
CA ARG A 40 -5.99 18.13 16.29
C ARG A 40 -5.01 17.11 15.73
N PHE A 41 -5.47 16.14 14.95
CA PHE A 41 -4.58 15.20 14.26
C PHE A 41 -3.73 15.90 13.21
N LEU A 42 -4.34 16.74 12.37
CA LEU A 42 -3.59 17.56 11.42
C LEU A 42 -2.56 18.45 12.12
N HIS A 43 -2.93 19.10 13.21
CA HIS A 43 -2.00 19.92 14.00
C HIS A 43 -0.89 19.07 14.64
N THR A 44 -1.16 17.83 14.99
CA THR A 44 -0.14 16.92 15.50
C THR A 44 0.91 16.63 14.43
N LEU A 45 0.49 16.39 13.19
CA LEU A 45 1.44 16.20 12.07
C LEU A 45 2.28 17.45 11.85
N GLU A 46 1.68 18.63 11.90
CA GLU A 46 2.40 19.90 11.76
C GLU A 46 3.51 20.05 12.83
N ASN A 47 3.19 19.72 14.08
CA ASN A 47 4.14 19.79 15.19
C ASN A 47 5.27 18.74 15.10
N MET A 48 5.01 17.62 14.46
CA MET A 48 6.02 16.59 14.24
C MET A 48 6.95 16.91 13.08
N GLY A 49 6.48 17.72 12.14
CA GLY A 49 7.20 18.04 10.92
C GLY A 49 7.27 16.88 9.92
N PRO A 50 8.08 16.99 8.86
CA PRO A 50 8.22 15.94 7.86
C PRO A 50 8.75 14.64 8.48
N SER A 51 7.92 13.62 8.49
CA SER A 51 8.25 12.30 9.04
C SER A 51 7.48 11.23 8.26
N PRO A 52 8.07 10.06 7.97
CA PRO A 52 7.34 8.97 7.35
C PRO A 52 6.19 8.45 8.22
N GLU A 53 6.28 8.65 9.54
CA GLU A 53 5.27 8.25 10.52
C GLU A 53 5.07 9.35 11.59
N PRO A 54 3.87 9.56 12.06
CA PRO A 54 2.61 8.87 11.73
C PRO A 54 2.09 9.26 10.35
N ASN A 55 1.43 8.32 9.67
CA ASN A 55 0.73 8.56 8.42
C ASN A 55 -0.77 8.73 8.69
N LEU A 56 -1.37 9.79 8.18
CA LEU A 56 -2.78 10.10 8.34
C LEU A 56 -3.50 9.94 7.00
N THR A 57 -4.56 9.15 6.99
CA THR A 57 -5.42 9.01 5.81
C THR A 57 -6.62 9.96 5.93
N VAL A 58 -6.74 10.87 5.00
CA VAL A 58 -7.90 11.75 4.86
C VAL A 58 -8.85 11.14 3.83
N LEU A 59 -10.04 10.75 4.28
CA LEU A 59 -11.14 10.35 3.40
C LEU A 59 -11.73 11.63 2.78
N TYR A 60 -11.19 11.99 1.62
CA TYR A 60 -11.54 13.23 0.94
C TYR A 60 -12.88 13.13 0.24
N SER A 61 -13.71 14.15 0.43
CA SER A 61 -14.94 14.35 -0.35
C SER A 61 -15.07 15.82 -0.77
N SER A 62 -15.70 16.04 -1.88
CA SER A 62 -16.09 17.38 -2.35
C SER A 62 -16.98 18.10 -1.32
N HIS A 63 -17.74 17.35 -0.53
CA HIS A 63 -18.68 17.86 0.50
C HIS A 63 -18.02 18.20 1.84
N LEU A 64 -16.72 17.98 2.02
CA LEU A 64 -16.01 18.38 3.22
C LEU A 64 -15.96 19.91 3.38
N PRO A 65 -15.93 20.44 4.61
CA PRO A 65 -15.81 21.88 4.83
C PRO A 65 -14.55 22.47 4.19
N GLU A 66 -14.71 23.58 3.47
CA GLU A 66 -13.62 24.23 2.72
C GLU A 66 -12.40 24.57 3.59
N HIS A 67 -12.62 25.02 4.81
CA HIS A 67 -11.53 25.35 5.73
C HIS A 67 -10.75 24.10 6.17
N PHE A 68 -11.42 22.93 6.27
CA PHE A 68 -10.75 21.67 6.55
C PHE A 68 -9.88 21.24 5.35
N LYS A 69 -10.44 21.26 4.15
CA LYS A 69 -9.71 20.93 2.91
C LYS A 69 -8.45 21.79 2.75
N LYS A 70 -8.60 23.11 2.95
CA LYS A 70 -7.46 24.03 2.89
C LYS A 70 -6.41 23.76 3.95
N TYR A 71 -6.82 23.48 5.18
CA TYR A 71 -5.89 23.18 6.26
C TYR A 71 -5.15 21.85 6.01
N ALA A 72 -5.86 20.79 5.62
CA ALA A 72 -5.25 19.53 5.27
C ALA A 72 -4.22 19.68 4.14
N ALA A 73 -4.55 20.45 3.09
CA ALA A 73 -3.62 20.72 1.99
C ALA A 73 -2.35 21.47 2.46
N VAL A 74 -2.49 22.47 3.35
CA VAL A 74 -1.32 23.17 3.92
C VAL A 74 -0.43 22.21 4.72
N ILE A 75 -1.02 21.34 5.55
CA ILE A 75 -0.25 20.37 6.33
C ILE A 75 0.41 19.34 5.41
N SER A 76 -0.29 18.88 4.39
CA SER A 76 0.27 17.95 3.40
C SER A 76 1.52 18.52 2.71
N VAL A 77 1.46 19.77 2.28
CA VAL A 77 2.62 20.44 1.65
C VAL A 77 3.80 20.58 2.63
N ARG A 78 3.53 20.84 3.91
CA ARG A 78 4.55 21.05 4.93
C ARG A 78 5.20 19.76 5.43
N THR A 79 4.44 18.66 5.47
CA THR A 79 4.87 17.45 6.18
C THR A 79 5.03 16.22 5.29
N SER A 80 4.34 16.15 4.16
CA SER A 80 4.24 14.94 3.30
C SER A 80 3.74 13.70 4.07
N SER A 81 3.00 13.91 5.17
CA SER A 81 2.54 12.84 6.08
C SER A 81 1.04 12.57 5.96
N ILE A 82 0.40 13.06 4.91
CA ILE A 82 -1.02 12.85 4.64
C ILE A 82 -1.19 12.07 3.34
N GLN A 83 -2.03 11.05 3.42
CA GLN A 83 -2.52 10.26 2.32
C GLN A 83 -3.99 10.61 2.07
N TYR A 84 -4.41 10.68 0.82
CA TYR A 84 -5.79 11.02 0.48
C TYR A 84 -6.45 9.85 -0.24
N GLU A 85 -7.62 9.47 0.25
CA GLU A 85 -8.52 8.55 -0.43
C GLU A 85 -9.80 9.29 -0.83
N ASN A 86 -10.26 9.08 -2.06
CA ASN A 86 -11.43 9.79 -2.56
C ASN A 86 -12.72 9.08 -2.13
N ASP A 87 -13.32 9.54 -1.04
CA ASP A 87 -14.55 9.00 -0.48
C ASP A 87 -15.74 9.06 -1.46
N ASP A 88 -15.80 10.09 -2.32
CA ASP A 88 -16.85 10.21 -3.33
C ASP A 88 -16.78 9.10 -4.40
N VAL A 89 -15.59 8.53 -4.64
CA VAL A 89 -15.36 7.44 -5.58
C VAL A 89 -15.40 6.07 -4.91
N MET A 90 -14.85 5.98 -3.70
CA MET A 90 -14.72 4.71 -2.98
C MET A 90 -16.05 4.22 -2.43
N ARG A 91 -16.82 5.11 -1.83
CA ARG A 91 -18.09 4.77 -1.18
C ARG A 91 -19.12 4.10 -2.09
N PRO A 92 -19.35 4.53 -3.35
CA PRO A 92 -20.27 3.85 -4.25
C PRO A 92 -19.89 2.41 -4.60
N VAL A 93 -18.61 2.06 -4.48
CA VAL A 93 -18.08 0.71 -4.79
C VAL A 93 -18.02 -0.17 -3.55
N TRP A 94 -17.56 0.38 -2.42
CA TRP A 94 -17.23 -0.38 -1.21
C TRP A 94 -18.31 -0.30 -0.12
N GLY A 95 -19.30 0.60 -0.27
CA GLY A 95 -20.32 0.84 0.75
C GLY A 95 -19.88 1.86 1.81
N ASP A 96 -20.76 2.09 2.78
CA ASP A 96 -20.57 3.12 3.80
C ASP A 96 -19.64 2.70 4.94
N ASP A 97 -19.37 1.42 5.08
CA ASP A 97 -18.60 0.81 6.16
C ASP A 97 -17.21 0.34 5.73
N TYR A 98 -16.68 0.88 4.64
CA TYR A 98 -15.31 0.61 4.25
C TYR A 98 -14.30 1.38 5.10
N SER A 99 -13.11 0.83 5.20
CA SER A 99 -11.93 1.47 5.78
C SER A 99 -10.70 1.21 4.93
N ILE A 100 -9.65 1.99 5.15
CA ILE A 100 -8.37 1.81 4.48
C ILE A 100 -7.44 1.01 5.40
N CYS A 101 -7.19 -0.23 5.01
CA CYS A 101 -6.28 -1.08 5.75
C CYS A 101 -4.84 -0.84 5.31
N CYS A 102 -3.93 -0.86 6.26
CA CYS A 102 -2.50 -0.67 6.05
C CYS A 102 -2.21 0.69 5.39
N CYS A 103 -1.82 0.70 4.11
CA CYS A 103 -1.43 1.92 3.41
C CYS A 103 -2.55 2.49 2.53
N VAL A 104 -3.13 1.66 1.66
CA VAL A 104 -4.03 2.11 0.57
C VAL A 104 -5.13 1.10 0.23
N SER A 105 -5.28 0.03 0.97
CA SER A 105 -6.21 -1.05 0.60
C SER A 105 -7.57 -0.82 1.22
N ALA A 106 -8.57 -0.59 0.39
CA ALA A 106 -9.94 -0.54 0.85
C ALA A 106 -10.44 -1.92 1.26
N THR A 107 -11.08 -2.01 2.41
CA THR A 107 -11.71 -3.21 2.94
C THR A 107 -13.05 -2.87 3.58
N GLN A 108 -14.00 -3.79 3.51
CA GLN A 108 -15.26 -3.68 4.24
C GLN A 108 -15.07 -4.17 5.67
N THR A 109 -15.32 -3.30 6.62
CA THR A 109 -15.16 -3.59 8.06
C THR A 109 -16.05 -4.77 8.47
N GLY A 110 -15.44 -5.79 9.10
CA GLY A 110 -16.14 -6.99 9.56
C GLY A 110 -16.48 -8.02 8.48
N LYS A 111 -16.19 -7.76 7.19
CA LYS A 111 -16.48 -8.66 6.07
C LYS A 111 -15.23 -9.09 5.30
N GLU A 112 -14.16 -8.36 5.41
CA GLU A 112 -12.94 -8.63 4.68
C GLU A 112 -11.75 -8.71 5.64
N MET A 113 -10.86 -9.64 5.34
CA MET A 113 -9.56 -9.77 5.99
C MET A 113 -8.47 -9.52 4.96
N GLN A 114 -7.44 -8.81 5.36
CA GLN A 114 -6.28 -8.55 4.53
C GLN A 114 -5.03 -9.17 5.13
N PHE A 115 -4.32 -9.94 4.31
CA PHE A 115 -3.02 -10.51 4.64
C PHE A 115 -1.93 -9.83 3.84
N PHE A 116 -0.71 -9.87 4.35
CA PHE A 116 0.45 -9.55 3.54
C PHE A 116 0.74 -10.69 2.58
N GLY A 117 0.79 -10.35 1.28
CA GLY A 117 1.22 -11.24 0.22
C GLY A 117 2.71 -11.09 -0.08
N ALA A 118 3.02 -10.68 -1.28
CA ALA A 118 4.38 -10.45 -1.75
C ALA A 118 4.48 -9.14 -2.54
N ARG A 119 5.72 -8.67 -2.71
CA ARG A 119 6.01 -7.52 -3.59
C ARG A 119 6.96 -7.94 -4.70
N ALA A 120 6.65 -7.54 -5.93
CA ALA A 120 7.52 -7.71 -7.08
C ALA A 120 8.39 -6.46 -7.29
N ASN A 121 9.70 -6.64 -7.45
CA ASN A 121 10.61 -5.55 -7.75
C ASN A 121 10.76 -5.40 -9.27
N LEU A 122 10.04 -4.45 -9.87
CA LEU A 122 10.00 -4.23 -11.30
C LEU A 122 11.30 -3.65 -11.86
N ALA A 123 11.97 -2.76 -11.12
CA ALA A 123 13.27 -2.23 -11.54
C ALA A 123 14.33 -3.34 -11.62
N LYS A 124 14.33 -4.25 -10.64
CA LYS A 124 15.23 -5.40 -10.67
C LYS A 124 14.87 -6.38 -11.79
N CYS A 125 13.59 -6.54 -12.09
CA CYS A 125 13.10 -7.29 -13.24
C CYS A 125 13.65 -6.71 -14.57
N LEU A 126 13.61 -5.38 -14.73
CA LEU A 126 14.21 -4.71 -15.89
C LEU A 126 15.71 -4.94 -15.99
N LEU A 127 16.44 -4.86 -14.88
CA LEU A 127 17.88 -5.17 -14.86
C LEU A 127 18.16 -6.62 -15.28
N TYR A 128 17.36 -7.57 -14.82
CA TYR A 128 17.45 -8.96 -15.26
C TYR A 128 17.13 -9.11 -16.75
N ALA A 129 16.12 -8.39 -17.24
CA ALA A 129 15.76 -8.38 -18.64
C ALA A 129 16.94 -7.94 -19.54
N MET A 130 17.60 -6.85 -19.17
CA MET A 130 18.77 -6.36 -19.92
C MET A 130 19.99 -7.29 -19.79
N ASN A 131 20.13 -8.01 -18.67
CA ASN A 131 21.29 -8.84 -18.36
C ASN A 131 21.07 -10.34 -18.68
N GLY A 132 20.14 -10.68 -19.57
CA GLY A 132 19.90 -12.07 -19.99
C GLY A 132 19.37 -12.99 -18.91
N GLY A 133 18.57 -12.46 -17.97
CA GLY A 133 17.98 -13.18 -16.86
C GLY A 133 18.93 -13.41 -15.68
N ARG A 134 20.09 -12.73 -15.63
CA ARG A 134 21.10 -12.91 -14.60
C ARG A 134 21.14 -11.75 -13.61
N ASP A 135 21.42 -12.07 -12.36
CA ASP A 135 21.72 -11.07 -11.35
C ASP A 135 23.07 -10.38 -11.64
N LEU A 136 23.11 -9.06 -11.50
CA LEU A 136 24.32 -8.28 -11.81
C LEU A 136 25.48 -8.52 -10.84
N LYS A 137 25.16 -8.85 -9.58
CA LYS A 137 26.19 -9.03 -8.53
C LYS A 137 26.64 -10.47 -8.45
N THR A 138 25.71 -11.41 -8.30
CA THR A 138 26.05 -12.83 -8.11
C THR A 138 26.30 -13.56 -9.41
N ARG A 139 25.82 -13.02 -10.55
CA ARG A 139 25.87 -13.63 -11.88
C ARG A 139 25.02 -14.90 -12.02
N ASP A 140 24.25 -15.26 -11.03
CA ASP A 140 23.36 -16.40 -11.08
C ASP A 140 22.23 -16.18 -12.09
N GLN A 141 21.84 -17.27 -12.75
CA GLN A 141 20.66 -17.27 -13.62
C GLN A 141 19.41 -17.28 -12.74
N VAL A 142 18.65 -16.20 -12.76
CA VAL A 142 17.45 -16.01 -11.92
C VAL A 142 16.17 -16.23 -12.70
N GLY A 143 16.11 -15.74 -13.91
CA GLY A 143 14.95 -15.82 -14.80
C GLY A 143 15.26 -16.51 -16.12
N PRO A 144 14.38 -16.38 -17.14
CA PRO A 144 14.61 -16.92 -18.47
C PRO A 144 15.97 -16.50 -19.05
N ALA A 145 16.69 -17.46 -19.63
CA ALA A 145 18.02 -17.23 -20.20
C ALA A 145 17.93 -16.82 -21.67
N TYR A 146 18.55 -15.72 -22.01
CA TYR A 146 18.73 -15.23 -23.39
C TYR A 146 19.97 -14.33 -23.47
N ALA A 147 20.30 -13.87 -24.68
CA ALA A 147 21.46 -12.99 -24.86
C ALA A 147 21.26 -11.64 -24.15
N PRO A 148 22.21 -11.18 -23.33
CA PRO A 148 22.13 -9.87 -22.71
C PRO A 148 22.24 -8.75 -23.75
N ILE A 149 21.78 -7.56 -23.40
CA ILE A 149 21.99 -6.37 -24.19
C ILE A 149 23.43 -5.89 -23.95
N THR A 150 24.24 -5.78 -25.02
CA THR A 150 25.65 -5.42 -24.93
C THR A 150 26.01 -4.16 -25.70
N GLY A 151 25.05 -3.49 -26.33
CA GLY A 151 25.26 -2.26 -27.10
C GLY A 151 25.64 -1.07 -26.22
N GLU A 152 26.38 -0.13 -26.80
CA GLU A 152 26.68 1.16 -26.14
C GLU A 152 25.41 1.99 -25.92
N TYR A 153 24.44 1.84 -26.80
CA TYR A 153 23.12 2.46 -26.73
C TYR A 153 22.05 1.38 -26.61
N LEU A 154 21.01 1.69 -25.84
CA LEU A 154 19.86 0.80 -25.69
C LEU A 154 18.86 1.07 -26.81
N ASP A 155 18.48 0.01 -27.52
CA ASP A 155 17.33 0.06 -28.41
C ASP A 155 16.06 -0.18 -27.59
N TYR A 156 15.09 0.71 -27.75
CA TYR A 156 13.85 0.68 -26.97
C TYR A 156 13.05 -0.59 -27.20
N GLU A 157 12.87 -0.99 -28.45
CA GLU A 157 12.08 -2.16 -28.82
C GLU A 157 12.73 -3.45 -28.29
N GLU A 158 14.06 -3.56 -28.38
CA GLU A 158 14.79 -4.70 -27.83
C GLU A 158 14.63 -4.78 -26.30
N VAL A 159 14.72 -3.65 -25.60
CA VAL A 159 14.55 -3.60 -24.14
C VAL A 159 13.14 -4.03 -23.75
N ILE A 160 12.11 -3.50 -24.42
CA ILE A 160 10.71 -3.84 -24.12
C ILE A 160 10.41 -5.31 -24.38
N GLN A 161 10.82 -5.85 -25.51
CA GLN A 161 10.62 -7.28 -25.82
C GLN A 161 11.25 -8.20 -24.76
N LYS A 162 12.46 -7.90 -24.33
CA LYS A 162 13.12 -8.68 -23.27
C LYS A 162 12.47 -8.47 -21.90
N TYR A 163 11.99 -7.27 -21.65
CA TYR A 163 11.27 -6.96 -20.41
C TYR A 163 9.92 -7.69 -20.35
N ASP A 164 9.17 -7.76 -21.44
CA ASP A 164 7.90 -8.50 -21.50
C ASP A 164 8.10 -9.98 -21.18
N VAL A 165 9.12 -10.63 -21.79
CA VAL A 165 9.46 -12.03 -21.47
C VAL A 165 9.78 -12.21 -19.97
N MET A 166 10.52 -11.27 -19.40
CA MET A 166 10.87 -11.32 -17.97
C MET A 166 9.67 -11.05 -17.08
N MET A 167 8.77 -10.16 -17.48
CA MET A 167 7.54 -9.84 -16.77
C MET A 167 6.57 -11.02 -16.77
N ASP A 168 6.41 -11.73 -17.87
CA ASP A 168 5.58 -12.94 -17.94
C ASP A 168 6.08 -14.02 -16.97
N TRP A 169 7.39 -14.24 -16.95
CA TRP A 169 8.00 -15.14 -15.97
C TRP A 169 7.77 -14.68 -14.53
N LEU A 170 7.99 -13.39 -14.24
CA LEU A 170 7.79 -12.81 -12.92
C LEU A 170 6.33 -12.91 -12.48
N ALA A 171 5.37 -12.64 -13.37
CA ALA A 171 3.96 -12.76 -13.08
C ALA A 171 3.56 -14.19 -12.68
N GLY A 172 4.05 -15.19 -13.42
CA GLY A 172 3.85 -16.59 -13.08
C GLY A 172 4.44 -16.97 -11.72
N LEU A 173 5.67 -16.56 -11.45
CA LEU A 173 6.33 -16.76 -10.16
C LEU A 173 5.54 -16.07 -9.02
N TYR A 174 5.10 -14.84 -9.25
CA TYR A 174 4.37 -14.04 -8.28
C TYR A 174 3.03 -14.67 -7.89
N VAL A 175 2.22 -15.08 -8.88
CA VAL A 175 0.94 -15.75 -8.65
C VAL A 175 1.13 -17.07 -7.90
N ASN A 176 2.12 -17.88 -8.29
CA ASN A 176 2.43 -19.13 -7.60
C ASN A 176 2.86 -18.91 -6.16
N THR A 177 3.63 -17.85 -5.91
CA THR A 177 4.04 -17.46 -4.55
C THR A 177 2.82 -17.07 -3.70
N LEU A 178 1.92 -16.25 -4.23
CA LEU A 178 0.69 -15.87 -3.54
C LEU A 178 -0.19 -17.08 -3.23
N ASN A 179 -0.34 -18.01 -4.19
CA ASN A 179 -1.10 -19.25 -3.98
C ASN A 179 -0.47 -20.10 -2.86
N ALA A 180 0.84 -20.20 -2.81
CA ALA A 180 1.54 -20.93 -1.75
C ALA A 180 1.33 -20.26 -0.38
N ILE A 181 1.42 -18.94 -0.31
CA ILE A 181 1.17 -18.17 0.92
C ILE A 181 -0.28 -18.40 1.38
N GLN A 182 -1.25 -18.28 0.49
CA GLN A 182 -2.65 -18.50 0.83
C GLN A 182 -2.90 -19.93 1.34
N TYR A 183 -2.33 -20.93 0.67
CA TYR A 183 -2.41 -22.30 1.14
C TYR A 183 -1.86 -22.49 2.55
N MET A 184 -0.74 -21.83 2.88
CA MET A 184 -0.14 -21.89 4.20
C MET A 184 -1.02 -21.23 5.26
N HIS A 185 -1.62 -20.08 4.96
CA HIS A 185 -2.60 -19.43 5.84
C HIS A 185 -3.80 -20.35 6.08
N ASP A 186 -4.38 -20.91 5.05
CA ASP A 186 -5.51 -21.83 5.17
C ASP A 186 -5.16 -23.09 5.97
N LYS A 187 -3.99 -23.66 5.73
CA LYS A 187 -3.56 -24.90 6.38
C LYS A 187 -3.29 -24.75 7.87
N TYR A 188 -2.70 -23.63 8.26
CA TYR A 188 -2.25 -23.42 9.64
C TYR A 188 -3.17 -22.54 10.47
N PHE A 189 -4.24 -22.00 9.89
CA PHE A 189 -5.28 -21.24 10.56
C PHE A 189 -4.75 -20.10 11.44
N TYR A 190 -3.80 -19.33 10.96
CA TYR A 190 -3.25 -18.21 11.72
C TYR A 190 -4.32 -17.24 12.19
N GLU A 191 -5.38 -17.08 11.39
CA GLU A 191 -6.46 -16.12 11.62
C GLU A 191 -7.71 -16.75 12.23
N ALA A 192 -7.66 -18.01 12.63
CA ALA A 192 -8.86 -18.72 13.13
C ALA A 192 -9.57 -17.98 14.27
N ALA A 193 -8.82 -17.37 15.19
CA ALA A 193 -9.39 -16.59 16.28
C ALA A 193 -9.99 -15.25 15.78
N GLU A 194 -9.37 -14.61 14.80
CA GLU A 194 -9.86 -13.37 14.23
C GLU A 194 -11.08 -13.57 13.37
N MET A 195 -11.16 -14.68 12.63
CA MET A 195 -12.32 -15.04 11.83
C MET A 195 -13.59 -15.22 12.65
N ALA A 196 -13.47 -15.57 13.92
CA ALA A 196 -14.61 -15.63 14.82
C ALA A 196 -15.23 -14.26 15.14
N LEU A 197 -14.53 -13.18 14.84
CA LEU A 197 -14.97 -11.81 15.06
C LEU A 197 -15.57 -11.16 13.80
N ILE A 198 -15.57 -11.86 12.67
CA ILE A 198 -16.05 -11.36 11.40
C ILE A 198 -17.32 -12.09 10.95
N ASP A 199 -17.99 -11.49 9.98
CA ASP A 199 -19.23 -12.02 9.42
C ASP A 199 -19.01 -13.38 8.73
N THR A 200 -20.08 -14.16 8.56
CA THR A 200 -20.01 -15.54 8.04
C THR A 200 -19.53 -15.64 6.59
N ASP A 201 -19.64 -14.55 5.83
CA ASP A 201 -19.25 -14.50 4.41
C ASP A 201 -17.99 -13.66 4.21
N VAL A 202 -16.90 -14.12 4.81
CA VAL A 202 -15.62 -13.41 4.83
C VAL A 202 -14.89 -13.54 3.50
N ARG A 203 -14.52 -12.41 2.91
CA ARG A 203 -13.56 -12.34 1.80
C ARG A 203 -12.16 -12.09 2.33
N ARG A 204 -11.21 -12.91 1.87
CA ARG A 204 -9.79 -12.73 2.17
C ARG A 204 -9.09 -12.09 0.98
N THR A 205 -8.34 -11.04 1.25
CA THR A 205 -7.57 -10.31 0.25
C THR A 205 -6.09 -10.30 0.61
N PHE A 206 -5.22 -10.14 -0.38
CA PHE A 206 -3.80 -9.95 -0.16
C PHE A 206 -3.40 -8.50 -0.40
N ALA A 207 -2.64 -7.94 0.51
CA ALA A 207 -1.86 -6.74 0.24
C ALA A 207 -0.73 -7.13 -0.70
N THR A 208 -0.91 -6.83 -1.97
CA THR A 208 0.08 -7.08 -3.02
C THR A 208 0.67 -5.76 -3.47
N GLY A 209 1.85 -5.77 -4.04
CA GLY A 209 2.45 -4.53 -4.50
C GLY A 209 3.63 -4.73 -5.44
N ILE A 210 4.01 -3.63 -6.01
CA ILE A 210 5.23 -3.51 -6.81
C ILE A 210 6.17 -2.52 -6.16
N ALA A 211 7.46 -2.71 -6.34
CA ALA A 211 8.50 -1.85 -5.81
C ALA A 211 9.60 -1.65 -6.85
N GLY A 212 10.49 -0.71 -6.60
CA GLY A 212 11.73 -0.56 -7.35
C GLY A 212 11.77 0.60 -8.34
N PHE A 213 10.80 1.50 -8.31
CA PHE A 213 10.80 2.73 -9.09
C PHE A 213 10.77 3.99 -8.21
N SER A 214 11.32 3.92 -7.04
CA SER A 214 11.52 5.08 -6.16
C SER A 214 12.94 5.62 -6.25
#